data_c48ab0f7b966dc8421fc1045fd045ce1
#
_entry.id   c48ab0f7b966dc8421fc1045fd045ce1
#
_cell.length_a   1.000
_cell.length_b   1.000
_cell.length_c   1.000
_cell.angle_alpha   90.00
_cell.angle_beta   90.00
_cell.angle_gamma   90.00
#
_symmetry.space_group_name_H-M   'P 1'
#
loop_
_entity.id
_entity.type
_entity.pdbx_description
1 polymer ?
#
loop_
_entity_poly.entity_id
_entity_poly.type
_entity_poly.pdbx_seq_one_letter_code
_entity_poly.pdbx_strand_id
1 'polypeptide(L)'
;MYHRDYDNIQMIEQLRQLMTLDANINTTGIEERFEQIAKMLFESFAIQKGEKKYLFKEIEFYFYNKNHRDIITYPRSSKPLCWYNNRFGGIDLNFESNIECRESKKYDLEDTAYFGGILIRQLVCVNEVGSSKVLSGPLRCAELFKQNDTTSSFNEPQLVKYDNGMVGYIRRPRINILQPKQIVKKKVSGILNNYHVYPEKGKLCDDFSTFKGKLYRYIRCDKLMHDEDTNMVFISPWLKDKNGGGPEFYQRLANLFEQLGIEYKELKCTNDYWVRDYMPIQLGKDELLNYHYYPNYLVNMDDIETITDVSKVLRGMGISCSSTNLIIDGGNMVPCGPYIVMTDKVFSENRIKKDDADFKALLDSELGHPVIIIPWTPHEDDVYGHSDGFIKWCGDNRILMGNHGDCYPEEAASIRRILESYGFEVTEMRFKDKVSMPCYELNWAYINFLQVGKNIIMPIFDIPEDAIAQQYIQTAFPDCNIRQIEMKEIAKEGGALHCLSWNVYLPEHE
;
A
#
# COMPACT_ATOMS: atom_id res chain seq x y z
N MET A 1 -33.05 -12.89 0.67
CA MET A 1 -32.85 -12.80 -0.78
C MET A 1 -33.09 -11.36 -1.27
N TYR A 2 -34.23 -10.72 -1.00
CA TYR A 2 -34.58 -9.35 -1.46
C TYR A 2 -33.60 -8.24 -1.03
N HIS A 3 -32.98 -8.29 0.16
CA HIS A 3 -32.01 -7.26 0.61
C HIS A 3 -30.69 -7.30 -0.17
N ARG A 4 -30.18 -8.47 -0.52
CA ARG A 4 -28.92 -8.60 -1.27
C ARG A 4 -29.01 -8.08 -2.71
N ASP A 5 -30.15 -8.27 -3.35
CA ASP A 5 -30.38 -7.76 -4.71
C ASP A 5 -30.49 -6.24 -4.73
N TYR A 6 -31.12 -5.63 -3.73
CA TYR A 6 -31.27 -4.18 -3.60
C TYR A 6 -29.92 -3.48 -3.40
N ASP A 7 -29.06 -4.00 -2.52
CA ASP A 7 -27.73 -3.46 -2.26
C ASP A 7 -26.82 -3.54 -3.51
N ASN A 8 -26.90 -4.62 -4.26
CA ASN A 8 -26.14 -4.78 -5.50
C ASN A 8 -26.58 -3.75 -6.54
N ILE A 9 -27.88 -3.52 -6.70
CA ILE A 9 -28.44 -2.52 -7.63
C ILE A 9 -27.98 -1.12 -7.24
N GLN A 10 -28.03 -0.77 -5.97
CA GLN A 10 -27.63 0.54 -5.47
C GLN A 10 -26.11 0.81 -5.73
N MET A 11 -25.26 -0.16 -5.48
CA MET A 11 -23.83 -0.02 -5.73
C MET A 11 -23.49 0.07 -7.23
N ILE A 12 -24.17 -0.70 -8.07
CA ILE A 12 -24.00 -0.60 -9.53
C ILE A 12 -24.43 0.79 -10.01
N GLU A 13 -25.49 1.36 -9.45
CA GLU A 13 -25.96 2.70 -9.81
C GLU A 13 -24.97 3.78 -9.36
N GLN A 14 -24.37 3.65 -8.17
CA GLN A 14 -23.29 4.54 -7.73
C GLN A 14 -22.09 4.48 -8.69
N LEU A 15 -21.66 3.28 -9.08
CA LEU A 15 -20.59 3.12 -10.06
C LEU A 15 -20.98 3.73 -11.42
N ARG A 16 -22.23 3.57 -11.85
CA ARG A 16 -22.75 4.17 -13.08
C ARG A 16 -22.66 5.69 -13.05
N GLN A 17 -23.02 6.33 -11.93
CA GLN A 17 -22.92 7.77 -11.74
C GLN A 17 -21.46 8.25 -11.78
N LEU A 18 -20.54 7.49 -11.20
CA LEU A 18 -19.11 7.79 -11.30
C LEU A 18 -18.58 7.69 -12.74
N MET A 19 -19.10 6.77 -13.54
CA MET A 19 -18.72 6.57 -14.94
C MET A 19 -19.47 7.45 -15.94
N THR A 20 -20.40 8.25 -15.47
CA THR A 20 -21.09 9.29 -16.25
C THR A 20 -20.30 10.59 -16.12
N LEU A 21 -19.38 10.82 -17.06
CA LEU A 21 -18.54 12.01 -17.17
C LEU A 21 -19.03 12.87 -18.34
N ASP A 22 -18.80 14.17 -18.28
CA ASP A 22 -19.24 15.13 -19.30
C ASP A 22 -18.08 15.84 -20.01
N ALA A 23 -18.43 16.68 -21.01
CA ALA A 23 -17.48 17.44 -21.79
C ALA A 23 -16.76 18.55 -21.00
N ASN A 24 -17.22 18.92 -19.81
CA ASN A 24 -16.76 20.10 -19.09
C ASN A 24 -15.86 19.79 -17.89
N ILE A 25 -15.88 18.55 -17.40
CA ILE A 25 -15.04 18.14 -16.27
C ILE A 25 -13.56 18.33 -16.62
N ASN A 26 -12.78 18.89 -15.70
CA ASN A 26 -11.36 19.14 -15.89
C ASN A 26 -10.51 17.90 -15.53
N THR A 27 -9.21 17.97 -15.83
CA THR A 27 -8.29 16.85 -15.59
C THR A 27 -8.26 16.41 -14.12
N THR A 28 -8.24 17.33 -13.17
CA THR A 28 -8.25 17.00 -11.73
C THR A 28 -9.51 16.23 -11.35
N GLY A 29 -10.69 16.72 -11.74
CA GLY A 29 -11.95 16.02 -11.46
C GLY A 29 -12.06 14.66 -12.15
N ILE A 30 -11.43 14.46 -13.32
CA ILE A 30 -11.35 13.15 -13.98
C ILE A 30 -10.42 12.21 -13.18
N GLU A 31 -9.28 12.69 -12.73
CA GLU A 31 -8.34 11.91 -11.92
C GLU A 31 -8.96 11.49 -10.59
N GLU A 32 -9.69 12.37 -9.92
CA GLU A 32 -10.47 12.04 -8.73
C GLU A 32 -11.54 10.95 -9.00
N ARG A 33 -12.21 11.02 -10.15
CA ARG A 33 -13.16 9.97 -10.57
C ARG A 33 -12.48 8.63 -10.83
N PHE A 34 -11.31 8.64 -11.45
CA PHE A 34 -10.52 7.41 -11.67
C PHE A 34 -10.16 6.75 -10.34
N GLU A 35 -9.74 7.52 -9.33
CA GLU A 35 -9.47 7.02 -7.98
C GLU A 35 -10.71 6.38 -7.35
N GLN A 36 -11.84 7.09 -7.35
CA GLN A 36 -13.09 6.61 -6.78
C GLN A 36 -13.56 5.31 -7.45
N ILE A 37 -13.48 5.25 -8.79
CA ILE A 37 -13.87 4.07 -9.57
C ILE A 37 -12.90 2.91 -9.31
N ALA A 38 -11.59 3.14 -9.31
CA ALA A 38 -10.59 2.11 -9.04
C ALA A 38 -10.79 1.50 -7.66
N LYS A 39 -10.93 2.34 -6.62
CA LYS A 39 -11.22 1.91 -5.26
C LYS A 39 -12.48 1.05 -5.22
N MET A 40 -13.56 1.52 -5.82
CA MET A 40 -14.83 0.80 -5.83
C MET A 40 -14.75 -0.55 -6.57
N LEU A 41 -14.07 -0.61 -7.72
CA LEU A 41 -13.86 -1.86 -8.47
C LEU A 41 -13.02 -2.87 -7.69
N PHE A 42 -11.96 -2.41 -7.01
CA PHE A 42 -11.06 -3.30 -6.26
C PHE A 42 -11.67 -3.77 -4.92
N GLU A 43 -12.38 -2.91 -4.21
CA GLU A 43 -12.90 -3.20 -2.88
C GLU A 43 -14.28 -3.88 -2.91
N SER A 44 -15.14 -3.53 -3.88
CA SER A 44 -16.57 -3.82 -3.78
C SER A 44 -17.14 -4.62 -4.94
N PHE A 45 -16.34 -4.93 -5.98
CA PHE A 45 -16.83 -5.63 -7.16
C PHE A 45 -15.99 -6.84 -7.57
N ALA A 46 -16.67 -7.80 -8.18
CA ALA A 46 -16.07 -8.90 -8.93
C ALA A 46 -16.80 -9.09 -10.28
N ILE A 47 -16.15 -9.77 -11.20
CA ILE A 47 -16.78 -10.28 -12.43
C ILE A 47 -17.21 -11.71 -12.16
N GLN A 48 -18.51 -11.99 -12.23
CA GLN A 48 -19.05 -13.33 -12.10
C GLN A 48 -19.28 -13.94 -13.49
N LYS A 49 -18.80 -15.17 -13.73
CA LYS A 49 -19.10 -15.98 -14.88
C LYS A 49 -19.43 -17.41 -14.44
N GLY A 50 -20.70 -17.79 -14.54
CA GLY A 50 -21.19 -19.02 -13.94
C GLY A 50 -20.97 -19.01 -12.42
N GLU A 51 -20.34 -20.04 -11.89
CA GLU A 51 -20.02 -20.16 -10.46
C GLU A 51 -18.72 -19.44 -10.05
N LYS A 52 -17.90 -19.03 -11.04
CA LYS A 52 -16.59 -18.42 -10.78
C LYS A 52 -16.70 -16.91 -10.64
N LYS A 53 -15.92 -16.37 -9.70
CA LYS A 53 -15.73 -14.93 -9.50
C LYS A 53 -14.29 -14.54 -9.77
N TYR A 54 -14.13 -13.39 -10.39
CA TYR A 54 -12.84 -12.83 -10.78
C TYR A 54 -12.71 -11.43 -10.22
N LEU A 55 -11.67 -11.20 -9.40
CA LEU A 55 -11.33 -9.90 -8.87
C LEU A 55 -10.50 -9.11 -9.87
N PHE A 56 -10.69 -7.81 -9.90
CA PHE A 56 -9.82 -6.91 -10.64
C PHE A 56 -8.43 -6.88 -9.99
N LYS A 57 -7.37 -7.15 -10.78
CA LYS A 57 -5.97 -7.04 -10.33
C LYS A 57 -5.26 -5.87 -10.98
N GLU A 58 -5.53 -5.61 -12.28
CA GLU A 58 -4.92 -4.51 -13.02
C GLU A 58 -5.92 -3.93 -14.03
N ILE A 59 -6.05 -2.60 -14.00
CA ILE A 59 -6.93 -1.84 -14.90
C ILE A 59 -6.23 -0.59 -15.43
N GLU A 60 -6.59 -0.14 -16.61
CA GLU A 60 -6.09 1.12 -17.20
C GLU A 60 -7.24 2.03 -17.60
N PHE A 61 -7.17 3.29 -17.22
CA PHE A 61 -8.14 4.32 -17.53
C PHE A 61 -7.79 5.07 -18.82
N TYR A 62 -8.82 5.36 -19.60
CA TYR A 62 -8.77 6.10 -20.84
C TYR A 62 -10.00 7.00 -20.92
N PHE A 63 -9.81 8.31 -20.99
CA PHE A 63 -10.92 9.26 -21.14
C PHE A 63 -10.46 10.50 -21.91
N TYR A 64 -11.34 11.02 -22.78
CA TYR A 64 -11.12 12.22 -23.56
C TYR A 64 -12.28 13.20 -23.40
N ASN A 65 -11.97 14.45 -23.15
CA ASN A 65 -12.82 15.62 -23.41
C ASN A 65 -11.92 16.84 -23.73
N LYS A 66 -12.50 18.02 -24.01
CA LYS A 66 -11.75 19.22 -24.36
C LYS A 66 -10.75 19.70 -23.28
N ASN A 67 -11.06 19.42 -22.00
CA ASN A 67 -10.26 19.82 -20.84
C ASN A 67 -9.28 18.74 -20.40
N HIS A 68 -9.44 17.52 -20.94
CA HIS A 68 -8.62 16.35 -20.66
C HIS A 68 -8.30 15.64 -21.98
N ARG A 69 -7.34 16.17 -22.70
CA ARG A 69 -7.06 15.78 -24.09
C ARG A 69 -6.22 14.49 -24.18
N ASP A 70 -6.71 13.42 -23.56
CA ASP A 70 -6.10 12.08 -23.66
C ASP A 70 -6.33 11.49 -25.04
N ILE A 71 -5.56 11.93 -26.00
CA ILE A 71 -5.64 11.49 -27.40
C ILE A 71 -5.20 10.04 -27.63
N ILE A 72 -4.74 9.34 -26.59
CA ILE A 72 -4.43 7.92 -26.64
C ILE A 72 -5.73 7.09 -26.65
N THR A 73 -6.79 7.63 -26.07
CA THR A 73 -8.10 6.96 -26.04
C THR A 73 -8.84 7.08 -27.39
N TYR A 74 -9.90 6.34 -27.54
CA TYR A 74 -10.76 6.34 -28.73
C TYR A 74 -12.22 6.12 -28.31
N PRO A 75 -13.21 6.56 -29.15
CA PRO A 75 -14.61 6.35 -28.89
C PRO A 75 -14.98 4.87 -28.79
N ARG A 76 -15.89 4.57 -27.86
CA ARG A 76 -16.44 3.24 -27.61
C ARG A 76 -17.98 3.27 -27.72
N SER A 77 -18.66 2.38 -27.00
CA SER A 77 -20.12 2.44 -26.87
C SER A 77 -20.55 3.68 -26.07
N SER A 78 -21.75 4.19 -26.38
CA SER A 78 -22.31 5.35 -25.70
C SER A 78 -22.87 5.09 -24.30
N LYS A 79 -22.93 3.81 -23.85
CA LYS A 79 -23.53 3.45 -22.56
C LYS A 79 -22.47 3.22 -21.49
N PRO A 80 -22.59 3.83 -20.29
CA PRO A 80 -21.72 3.55 -19.17
C PRO A 80 -21.96 2.13 -18.63
N LEU A 81 -20.91 1.50 -18.08
CA LEU A 81 -20.90 0.13 -17.55
C LEU A 81 -21.17 -0.98 -18.56
N CYS A 82 -21.14 -0.69 -19.87
CA CYS A 82 -21.20 -1.73 -20.87
C CYS A 82 -19.83 -2.32 -21.16
N TRP A 83 -19.78 -3.63 -21.28
CA TRP A 83 -18.59 -4.32 -21.76
C TRP A 83 -18.39 -4.08 -23.25
N TYR A 84 -17.15 -3.77 -23.63
CA TYR A 84 -16.80 -3.46 -25.00
C TYR A 84 -15.54 -4.24 -25.42
N ASN A 85 -15.69 -5.12 -26.40
CA ASN A 85 -14.55 -5.78 -27.02
C ASN A 85 -13.78 -4.77 -27.86
N ASN A 86 -12.62 -4.38 -27.40
CA ASN A 86 -11.83 -3.36 -28.06
C ASN A 86 -11.09 -3.91 -29.28
N ARG A 87 -10.67 -3.01 -30.18
CA ARG A 87 -10.05 -3.35 -31.47
C ARG A 87 -8.71 -4.06 -31.35
N PHE A 88 -8.10 -4.05 -30.16
CA PHE A 88 -6.83 -4.72 -29.87
C PHE A 88 -7.04 -6.10 -29.23
N GLY A 89 -8.30 -6.53 -29.13
CA GLY A 89 -8.68 -7.83 -28.58
C GLY A 89 -8.83 -7.87 -27.06
N GLY A 90 -8.71 -6.73 -26.37
CA GLY A 90 -8.99 -6.61 -24.96
C GLY A 90 -10.47 -6.33 -24.67
N ILE A 91 -10.84 -6.31 -23.38
CA ILE A 91 -12.16 -5.95 -22.90
C ILE A 91 -12.10 -4.67 -22.09
N ASP A 92 -13.00 -3.75 -22.38
CA ASP A 92 -13.16 -2.48 -21.68
C ASP A 92 -14.51 -2.42 -20.97
N LEU A 93 -14.55 -1.74 -19.83
CA LEU A 93 -15.77 -1.26 -19.19
C LEU A 93 -15.94 0.21 -19.56
N ASN A 94 -17.03 0.58 -20.26
CA ASN A 94 -17.17 1.89 -20.85
C ASN A 94 -17.57 2.98 -19.87
N PHE A 95 -17.00 4.17 -20.05
CA PHE A 95 -17.61 5.44 -19.63
C PHE A 95 -18.77 5.81 -20.52
N GLU A 96 -19.62 6.74 -20.08
CA GLU A 96 -20.56 7.38 -20.96
C GLU A 96 -19.81 8.08 -22.11
N SER A 97 -20.39 8.07 -23.29
CA SER A 97 -19.81 8.66 -24.51
C SER A 97 -20.89 9.29 -25.35
N ASN A 98 -20.65 10.50 -25.85
CA ASN A 98 -21.55 11.15 -26.81
C ASN A 98 -21.12 10.94 -28.28
N ILE A 99 -20.05 10.15 -28.51
CA ILE A 99 -19.54 9.81 -29.83
C ILE A 99 -19.48 8.31 -29.99
N GLU A 100 -20.11 7.78 -31.03
CA GLU A 100 -20.01 6.38 -31.39
C GLU A 100 -18.70 6.05 -32.13
N CYS A 101 -18.21 4.85 -31.95
CA CYS A 101 -16.95 4.37 -32.54
C CYS A 101 -16.88 4.47 -34.07
N ARG A 102 -18.02 4.50 -34.75
CA ARG A 102 -18.11 4.51 -36.23
C ARG A 102 -17.95 5.91 -36.84
N GLU A 103 -18.12 6.96 -36.05
CA GLU A 103 -18.20 8.34 -36.55
C GLU A 103 -16.87 9.09 -36.56
N SER A 104 -15.91 8.66 -35.75
CA SER A 104 -14.64 9.36 -35.58
C SER A 104 -13.63 9.02 -36.66
N LYS A 105 -13.71 9.69 -37.79
CA LYS A 105 -12.66 9.59 -38.82
C LYS A 105 -11.50 10.58 -38.64
N LYS A 106 -11.65 11.59 -37.80
CA LYS A 106 -10.66 12.67 -37.61
C LYS A 106 -10.66 13.19 -36.17
N TYR A 107 -9.55 13.78 -35.72
CA TYR A 107 -9.39 14.50 -34.46
C TYR A 107 -9.90 15.94 -34.44
N ASP A 108 -10.60 16.36 -35.45
CA ASP A 108 -11.44 17.56 -35.37
C ASP A 108 -12.70 17.21 -34.56
N LEU A 109 -12.45 16.75 -33.30
CA LEU A 109 -13.50 16.48 -32.34
C LEU A 109 -14.08 17.82 -31.91
N GLU A 110 -15.40 17.93 -31.98
CA GLU A 110 -16.12 19.07 -31.43
C GLU A 110 -15.74 19.26 -29.95
N ASP A 111 -15.75 20.49 -29.46
CA ASP A 111 -15.47 20.82 -28.05
C ASP A 111 -16.43 20.14 -27.07
N THR A 112 -17.52 19.59 -27.55
CA THR A 112 -18.50 18.84 -26.75
C THR A 112 -18.22 17.35 -26.67
N ALA A 113 -17.21 16.84 -27.41
CA ALA A 113 -16.90 15.42 -27.45
C ALA A 113 -16.37 14.90 -26.12
N TYR A 114 -16.92 13.77 -25.67
CA TYR A 114 -16.37 13.01 -24.54
C TYR A 114 -16.61 11.51 -24.73
N PHE A 115 -15.61 10.71 -24.35
CA PHE A 115 -15.64 9.25 -24.48
C PHE A 115 -14.50 8.59 -23.72
N GLY A 116 -14.66 7.32 -23.36
CA GLY A 116 -13.60 6.59 -22.69
C GLY A 116 -14.00 5.17 -22.28
N GLY A 117 -13.10 4.53 -21.54
CA GLY A 117 -13.32 3.21 -20.96
C GLY A 117 -12.15 2.78 -20.07
N ILE A 118 -12.38 1.72 -19.35
CA ILE A 118 -11.44 1.08 -18.45
C ILE A 118 -11.02 -0.25 -19.06
N LEU A 119 -9.77 -0.36 -19.50
CA LEU A 119 -9.22 -1.62 -20.02
C LEU A 119 -8.91 -2.56 -18.86
N ILE A 120 -9.45 -3.78 -18.92
CA ILE A 120 -9.14 -4.82 -17.95
C ILE A 120 -7.87 -5.55 -18.39
N ARG A 121 -6.83 -5.46 -17.58
CA ARG A 121 -5.52 -6.02 -17.90
C ARG A 121 -5.20 -7.30 -17.17
N GLN A 122 -5.69 -7.43 -15.91
CA GLN A 122 -5.44 -8.62 -15.12
C GLN A 122 -6.61 -8.91 -14.17
N LEU A 123 -6.95 -10.19 -14.06
CA LEU A 123 -8.00 -10.71 -13.18
C LEU A 123 -7.48 -11.90 -12.38
N VAL A 124 -8.00 -12.07 -11.15
CA VAL A 124 -7.67 -13.19 -10.26
C VAL A 124 -8.95 -13.99 -9.97
N CYS A 125 -8.95 -15.30 -10.24
CA CYS A 125 -10.07 -16.17 -9.91
C CYS A 125 -10.06 -16.53 -8.42
N VAL A 126 -11.18 -16.32 -7.72
CA VAL A 126 -11.30 -16.49 -6.25
C VAL A 126 -11.62 -17.95 -5.84
N ASN A 127 -12.22 -18.73 -6.71
CA ASN A 127 -12.86 -20.00 -6.34
C ASN A 127 -11.95 -21.23 -6.50
N GLU A 128 -10.65 -21.07 -6.75
CA GLU A 128 -9.73 -22.20 -6.88
C GLU A 128 -8.89 -22.33 -5.61
N VAL A 129 -9.16 -23.36 -4.82
CA VAL A 129 -8.38 -23.70 -3.61
C VAL A 129 -6.97 -24.13 -4.05
N GLY A 130 -5.95 -23.39 -3.60
CA GLY A 130 -4.54 -23.82 -3.72
C GLY A 130 -3.69 -23.14 -4.79
N SER A 131 -4.28 -22.51 -5.81
CA SER A 131 -3.56 -21.57 -6.70
C SER A 131 -4.56 -20.61 -7.33
N SER A 132 -4.49 -19.33 -6.97
CA SER A 132 -5.28 -18.30 -7.62
C SER A 132 -4.89 -18.23 -9.10
N LYS A 133 -5.76 -18.70 -10.01
CA LYS A 133 -5.51 -18.61 -11.45
C LYS A 133 -5.58 -17.13 -11.86
N VAL A 134 -4.43 -16.59 -12.19
CA VAL A 134 -4.30 -15.23 -12.68
C VAL A 134 -4.48 -15.23 -14.20
N LEU A 135 -5.43 -14.43 -14.69
CA LEU A 135 -5.60 -14.10 -16.09
C LEU A 135 -4.78 -12.85 -16.39
N SER A 136 -3.56 -13.03 -16.89
CA SER A 136 -2.64 -11.93 -17.16
C SER A 136 -2.66 -11.52 -18.62
N GLY A 137 -2.88 -10.22 -18.86
CA GLY A 137 -2.95 -9.57 -20.16
C GLY A 137 -4.36 -9.40 -20.71
N PRO A 138 -4.61 -8.30 -21.46
CA PRO A 138 -5.93 -7.93 -21.95
C PRO A 138 -6.62 -9.00 -22.81
N LEU A 139 -5.85 -9.72 -23.62
CA LEU A 139 -6.39 -10.79 -24.47
C LEU A 139 -6.95 -11.95 -23.65
N ARG A 140 -6.26 -12.37 -22.59
CA ARG A 140 -6.72 -13.44 -21.69
C ARG A 140 -7.93 -13.01 -20.87
N CYS A 141 -7.96 -11.75 -20.39
CA CYS A 141 -9.14 -11.22 -19.74
C CYS A 141 -10.35 -11.21 -20.66
N ALA A 142 -10.17 -10.83 -21.92
CA ALA A 142 -11.25 -10.82 -22.92
C ALA A 142 -11.79 -12.21 -23.26
N GLU A 143 -11.02 -13.28 -23.04
CA GLU A 143 -11.50 -14.66 -23.22
C GLU A 143 -12.70 -15.01 -22.33
N LEU A 144 -12.82 -14.40 -21.15
CA LEU A 144 -13.99 -14.54 -20.29
C LEU A 144 -15.29 -14.07 -20.98
N PHE A 145 -15.19 -13.11 -21.90
CA PHE A 145 -16.32 -12.47 -22.56
C PHE A 145 -16.63 -13.07 -23.93
N LYS A 146 -15.87 -14.08 -24.37
CA LYS A 146 -16.20 -14.84 -25.57
C LYS A 146 -17.39 -15.75 -25.24
N GLN A 147 -18.44 -15.64 -26.05
CA GLN A 147 -19.58 -16.56 -26.01
C GLN A 147 -19.07 -17.93 -26.44
N ASN A 148 -19.04 -18.91 -25.54
CA ASN A 148 -19.03 -20.31 -25.93
C ASN A 148 -20.47 -20.65 -26.34
N ASP A 149 -20.66 -21.13 -27.56
CA ASP A 149 -21.95 -21.60 -28.08
C ASP A 149 -22.67 -22.50 -27.06
N THR A 150 -23.59 -21.93 -26.32
CA THR A 150 -24.78 -22.62 -25.76
C THR A 150 -25.63 -21.64 -24.94
N THR A 151 -26.73 -21.31 -25.38
CA THR A 151 -28.11 -21.14 -24.89
C THR A 151 -28.44 -20.91 -23.40
N SER A 152 -27.59 -20.34 -22.56
CA SER A 152 -28.05 -19.84 -21.26
C SER A 152 -27.46 -18.47 -20.93
N SER A 153 -28.33 -17.52 -20.69
CA SER A 153 -28.01 -16.19 -20.14
C SER A 153 -27.24 -16.21 -18.79
N PHE A 154 -27.11 -17.38 -18.19
CA PHE A 154 -26.37 -17.65 -16.94
C PHE A 154 -24.83 -17.60 -17.09
N ASN A 155 -24.33 -17.62 -18.32
CA ASN A 155 -22.88 -17.66 -18.59
C ASN A 155 -22.28 -16.35 -19.11
N GLU A 156 -23.06 -15.27 -19.15
CA GLU A 156 -22.52 -13.96 -19.49
C GLU A 156 -21.80 -13.34 -18.28
N PRO A 157 -20.58 -12.79 -18.46
CA PRO A 157 -19.87 -12.12 -17.39
C PRO A 157 -20.64 -10.92 -16.86
N GLN A 158 -20.94 -10.93 -15.56
CA GLN A 158 -21.69 -9.86 -14.89
C GLN A 158 -20.83 -9.20 -13.83
N LEU A 159 -20.95 -7.89 -13.68
CA LEU A 159 -20.39 -7.16 -12.58
C LEU A 159 -21.30 -7.38 -11.34
N VAL A 160 -20.74 -7.91 -10.28
CA VAL A 160 -21.49 -8.22 -9.05
C VAL A 160 -20.79 -7.61 -7.84
N LYS A 161 -21.60 -7.23 -6.84
CA LYS A 161 -21.08 -6.81 -5.53
C LYS A 161 -20.28 -7.96 -4.92
N TYR A 162 -19.09 -7.64 -4.48
CA TYR A 162 -18.21 -8.56 -3.77
C TYR A 162 -17.32 -7.77 -2.80
N ASP A 163 -17.48 -8.03 -1.52
CA ASP A 163 -16.72 -7.35 -0.48
C ASP A 163 -15.31 -7.95 -0.40
N ASN A 164 -14.33 -7.15 -0.78
CA ASN A 164 -12.90 -7.50 -0.72
C ASN A 164 -12.22 -6.88 0.50
N GLY A 165 -12.96 -6.15 1.33
CA GLY A 165 -12.40 -5.31 2.38
C GLY A 165 -11.56 -4.15 1.83
N MET A 166 -10.75 -3.56 2.69
CA MET A 166 -9.81 -2.50 2.31
C MET A 166 -8.71 -3.07 1.42
N VAL A 167 -8.48 -2.45 0.27
CA VAL A 167 -7.53 -2.90 -0.75
C VAL A 167 -6.56 -1.78 -1.12
N GLY A 168 -5.26 -2.06 -1.05
CA GLY A 168 -4.23 -1.19 -1.60
C GLY A 168 -4.07 -1.34 -3.10
N TYR A 169 -3.72 -0.25 -3.76
CA TYR A 169 -3.30 -0.25 -5.16
C TYR A 169 -2.26 0.82 -5.41
N ILE A 170 -1.36 0.53 -6.34
CA ILE A 170 -0.38 1.50 -6.83
C ILE A 170 -0.77 1.98 -8.21
N ARG A 171 -0.29 3.17 -8.57
CA ARG A 171 -0.50 3.76 -9.88
C ARG A 171 0.78 3.78 -10.68
N ARG A 172 0.68 3.49 -11.97
CA ARG A 172 1.80 3.49 -12.90
C ARG A 172 1.38 4.07 -14.26
N PRO A 173 2.32 4.49 -15.10
CA PRO A 173 2.01 4.81 -16.49
C PRO A 173 1.41 3.61 -17.22
N ARG A 174 0.51 3.89 -18.18
CA ARG A 174 -0.05 2.87 -19.07
C ARG A 174 1.04 2.23 -19.92
N ILE A 175 0.91 0.95 -20.23
CA ILE A 175 1.91 0.20 -20.99
C ILE A 175 1.42 -0.18 -22.39
N ASN A 176 2.37 -0.53 -23.26
CA ASN A 176 2.11 -0.90 -24.65
C ASN A 176 1.47 0.23 -25.48
N ILE A 177 1.67 1.49 -25.08
CA ILE A 177 1.25 2.65 -25.84
C ILE A 177 2.21 2.86 -27.00
N LEU A 178 1.68 2.75 -28.24
CA LEU A 178 2.47 2.90 -29.45
C LEU A 178 2.99 4.34 -29.58
N GLN A 179 4.25 4.48 -29.91
CA GLN A 179 4.83 5.79 -30.25
C GLN A 179 4.25 6.30 -31.58
N PRO A 180 4.06 7.62 -31.75
CA PRO A 180 3.58 8.20 -32.99
C PRO A 180 4.33 7.72 -34.25
N LYS A 181 5.65 7.62 -34.18
CA LYS A 181 6.49 7.09 -35.28
C LYS A 181 6.22 5.63 -35.63
N GLN A 182 5.83 4.81 -34.64
CA GLN A 182 5.47 3.41 -34.86
C GLN A 182 4.09 3.29 -35.50
N ILE A 183 3.16 4.20 -35.16
CA ILE A 183 1.84 4.29 -35.77
C ILE A 183 1.95 4.65 -37.25
N VAL A 184 2.81 5.62 -37.59
CA VAL A 184 3.09 6.03 -38.97
C VAL A 184 3.70 4.91 -39.81
N LYS A 185 4.62 4.13 -39.24
CA LYS A 185 5.30 3.03 -39.95
C LYS A 185 4.42 1.80 -40.17
N LYS A 186 3.43 1.55 -39.29
CA LYS A 186 2.48 0.47 -39.46
C LYS A 186 1.29 0.90 -40.35
N LYS A 187 1.55 1.30 -41.57
CA LYS A 187 0.52 1.45 -42.64
C LYS A 187 -0.18 0.12 -42.96
N VAL A 188 -0.16 -0.83 -42.08
CA VAL A 188 -0.67 -2.17 -42.31
C VAL A 188 -1.86 -2.41 -41.43
N SER A 189 -2.97 -2.44 -42.08
CA SER A 189 -4.34 -2.77 -41.71
C SER A 189 -5.24 -1.57 -41.51
N GLY A 190 -6.42 -1.63 -42.13
CA GLY A 190 -7.46 -0.61 -42.09
C GLY A 190 -7.97 -0.23 -40.69
N ILE A 191 -7.52 -0.93 -39.67
CA ILE A 191 -7.80 -0.64 -38.28
C ILE A 191 -7.02 0.57 -37.78
N LEU A 192 -5.76 0.74 -38.18
CA LEU A 192 -4.91 1.87 -37.78
C LEU A 192 -5.16 3.13 -38.63
N ASN A 193 -5.77 3.00 -39.80
CA ASN A 193 -6.14 4.17 -40.63
C ASN A 193 -7.24 5.05 -40.00
N ASN A 194 -7.89 4.57 -38.95
CA ASN A 194 -8.88 5.35 -38.18
C ASN A 194 -8.23 5.98 -36.90
N TYR A 195 -7.00 5.63 -36.60
CA TYR A 195 -6.22 6.23 -35.52
C TYR A 195 -5.22 7.17 -36.14
N HIS A 196 -5.36 8.33 -35.85
CA HIS A 196 -4.62 9.51 -36.11
C HIS A 196 -3.13 9.26 -36.14
N VAL A 197 -2.56 9.55 -37.25
CA VAL A 197 -1.13 9.85 -37.39
C VAL A 197 -0.91 11.15 -36.62
N TYR A 198 -0.43 11.07 -35.42
CA TYR A 198 -0.07 12.25 -34.67
C TYR A 198 1.06 12.96 -35.43
N PRO A 199 0.93 14.25 -35.72
CA PRO A 199 2.03 15.00 -36.26
C PRO A 199 3.24 14.89 -35.32
N GLU A 200 4.42 14.79 -35.86
CA GLU A 200 5.67 14.69 -35.08
C GLU A 200 5.95 15.94 -34.24
N LYS A 201 5.23 17.04 -34.47
CA LYS A 201 5.33 18.33 -33.78
C LYS A 201 3.97 18.97 -33.62
N GLY A 202 3.81 19.78 -32.58
CA GLY A 202 2.63 20.56 -32.28
C GLY A 202 1.76 19.98 -31.17
N LYS A 203 0.63 20.65 -30.85
CA LYS A 203 -0.24 20.39 -29.71
C LYS A 203 -0.64 18.93 -29.52
N LEU A 204 -0.89 18.18 -30.61
CA LEU A 204 -1.23 16.76 -30.51
C LEU A 204 -0.06 15.89 -30.06
N CYS A 205 1.19 16.25 -30.40
CA CYS A 205 2.37 15.56 -29.93
C CYS A 205 2.60 15.83 -28.44
N ASP A 206 2.36 17.05 -28.00
CA ASP A 206 2.46 17.48 -26.61
C ASP A 206 1.39 16.81 -25.75
N ASP A 207 0.12 16.79 -26.21
CA ASP A 207 -0.97 16.05 -25.58
C ASP A 207 -0.62 14.56 -25.43
N PHE A 208 -0.10 13.91 -26.48
CA PHE A 208 0.30 12.52 -26.44
C PHE A 208 1.38 12.25 -25.39
N SER A 209 2.43 13.08 -25.38
CA SER A 209 3.56 12.93 -24.43
C SER A 209 3.10 13.10 -22.99
N THR A 210 2.26 14.10 -22.72
CA THR A 210 1.67 14.37 -21.42
C THR A 210 0.88 13.18 -20.92
N PHE A 211 -0.08 12.70 -21.71
CA PHE A 211 -0.98 11.62 -21.27
C PHE A 211 -0.35 10.24 -21.29
N LYS A 212 0.73 10.03 -22.04
CA LYS A 212 1.51 8.79 -21.97
C LYS A 212 2.18 8.60 -20.61
N GLY A 213 2.66 9.68 -19.99
CA GLY A 213 3.31 9.68 -18.67
C GLY A 213 2.35 9.62 -17.47
N LYS A 214 1.05 9.92 -17.69
CA LYS A 214 0.07 9.91 -16.60
C LYS A 214 -0.09 8.54 -15.96
N LEU A 215 -0.25 8.50 -14.61
CA LEU A 215 -0.35 7.30 -13.80
C LEU A 215 -1.77 6.69 -13.84
N TYR A 216 -2.25 6.36 -15.04
CA TYR A 216 -3.62 5.88 -15.30
C TYR A 216 -3.74 4.36 -15.36
N ARG A 217 -2.72 3.64 -14.91
CA ARG A 217 -2.74 2.20 -14.70
C ARG A 217 -2.71 1.91 -13.21
N TYR A 218 -3.78 1.28 -12.73
CA TYR A 218 -4.01 0.94 -11.34
C TYR A 218 -3.78 -0.56 -11.15
N ILE A 219 -2.97 -0.93 -10.19
CA ILE A 219 -2.57 -2.30 -9.91
C ILE A 219 -2.87 -2.59 -8.44
N ARG A 220 -3.81 -3.51 -8.19
CA ARG A 220 -4.13 -3.99 -6.85
C ARG A 220 -2.91 -4.68 -6.24
N CYS A 221 -2.53 -4.30 -5.04
CA CYS A 221 -1.45 -4.91 -4.28
C CYS A 221 -1.84 -6.32 -3.78
N ASP A 222 -0.87 -7.14 -3.50
CA ASP A 222 -1.09 -8.40 -2.78
C ASP A 222 -1.26 -8.11 -1.28
N LYS A 223 -1.57 -9.14 -0.46
CA LYS A 223 -1.70 -8.93 0.99
C LYS A 223 -0.34 -8.55 1.56
N LEU A 224 -0.29 -7.42 2.25
CA LEU A 224 0.89 -6.99 2.99
C LEU A 224 1.06 -7.86 4.24
N MET A 225 2.30 -8.17 4.60
CA MET A 225 2.62 -8.88 5.84
C MET A 225 2.54 -7.92 7.04
N HIS A 226 1.98 -8.42 8.13
CA HIS A 226 1.86 -7.70 9.39
C HIS A 226 2.49 -8.51 10.53
N ASP A 227 2.70 -7.88 11.67
CA ASP A 227 3.29 -8.55 12.84
C ASP A 227 2.50 -9.78 13.30
N GLU A 228 1.17 -9.78 13.13
CA GLU A 228 0.31 -10.93 13.43
C GLU A 228 0.54 -12.14 12.50
N ASP A 229 1.10 -11.91 11.33
CA ASP A 229 1.40 -12.96 10.35
C ASP A 229 2.81 -13.58 10.59
N THR A 230 3.62 -13.03 11.49
CA THR A 230 5.01 -13.46 11.74
C THR A 230 5.10 -14.62 12.70
N ASN A 231 6.17 -15.44 12.60
CA ASN A 231 6.39 -16.61 13.44
C ASN A 231 7.83 -16.75 13.97
N MET A 232 8.75 -15.87 13.54
CA MET A 232 10.15 -15.90 13.89
C MET A 232 10.65 -14.51 14.27
N VAL A 233 11.52 -14.43 15.27
CA VAL A 233 12.18 -13.20 15.70
C VAL A 233 13.69 -13.32 15.56
N PHE A 234 14.31 -12.30 15.02
CA PHE A 234 15.75 -12.14 15.02
C PHE A 234 16.13 -10.95 15.89
N ILE A 235 17.18 -11.13 16.71
CA ILE A 235 17.75 -10.11 17.59
C ILE A 235 19.26 -10.05 17.41
N SER A 236 19.86 -8.93 17.76
CA SER A 236 21.31 -8.77 17.72
C SER A 236 21.99 -9.32 18.98
N PRO A 237 23.16 -9.97 18.88
CA PRO A 237 23.96 -10.36 20.05
C PRO A 237 24.44 -9.16 20.87
N TRP A 238 24.46 -7.94 20.29
CA TRP A 238 24.81 -6.70 20.99
C TRP A 238 23.83 -6.32 22.11
N LEU A 239 22.65 -6.96 22.18
CA LEU A 239 21.75 -6.84 23.35
C LEU A 239 22.38 -7.35 24.66
N LYS A 240 23.46 -8.15 24.60
CA LYS A 240 24.21 -8.62 25.76
C LYS A 240 25.18 -7.58 26.27
N ASP A 241 25.47 -6.55 25.52
CA ASP A 241 26.32 -5.46 25.91
C ASP A 241 25.57 -4.48 26.83
N LYS A 242 26.30 -3.70 27.60
CA LYS A 242 25.72 -2.79 28.61
C LYS A 242 24.71 -1.82 28.01
N ASN A 243 25.00 -1.26 26.83
CA ASN A 243 24.11 -0.31 26.14
C ASN A 243 22.88 -1.01 25.54
N GLY A 244 22.99 -2.29 25.17
CA GLY A 244 21.87 -3.13 24.71
C GLY A 244 21.04 -3.73 25.86
N GLY A 245 21.19 -3.25 27.08
CA GLY A 245 20.48 -3.73 28.28
C GLY A 245 21.24 -4.80 29.11
N GLY A 246 22.27 -5.37 28.52
CA GLY A 246 23.16 -6.32 29.22
C GLY A 246 22.65 -7.77 29.25
N PRO A 247 23.47 -8.68 29.80
CA PRO A 247 23.16 -10.11 29.81
C PRO A 247 21.86 -10.46 30.55
N GLU A 248 21.52 -9.71 31.61
CA GLU A 248 20.30 -9.96 32.39
C GLU A 248 19.03 -9.63 31.61
N PHE A 249 18.99 -8.49 30.90
CA PHE A 249 17.88 -8.14 30.02
C PHE A 249 17.74 -9.18 28.91
N TYR A 250 18.83 -9.51 28.23
CA TYR A 250 18.86 -10.53 27.21
C TYR A 250 18.26 -11.86 27.69
N GLN A 251 18.67 -12.33 28.89
CA GLN A 251 18.16 -13.57 29.44
C GLN A 251 16.66 -13.50 29.78
N ARG A 252 16.19 -12.36 30.32
CA ARG A 252 14.75 -12.15 30.57
C ARG A 252 13.95 -12.20 29.27
N LEU A 253 14.43 -11.55 28.21
CA LEU A 253 13.78 -11.56 26.89
C LEU A 253 13.77 -12.97 26.28
N ALA A 254 14.89 -13.68 26.34
CA ALA A 254 14.98 -15.06 25.84
C ALA A 254 14.03 -16.00 26.60
N ASN A 255 13.94 -15.90 27.91
CA ASN A 255 13.01 -16.67 28.74
C ASN A 255 11.53 -16.37 28.35
N LEU A 256 11.21 -15.13 28.01
CA LEU A 256 9.86 -14.78 27.55
C LEU A 256 9.55 -15.38 26.18
N PHE A 257 10.50 -15.38 25.25
CA PHE A 257 10.31 -16.06 23.95
C PHE A 257 10.03 -17.57 24.15
N GLU A 258 10.81 -18.23 25.01
CA GLU A 258 10.60 -19.65 25.33
C GLU A 258 9.22 -19.90 25.96
N GLN A 259 8.81 -19.09 26.97
CA GLN A 259 7.51 -19.21 27.62
C GLN A 259 6.32 -18.99 26.68
N LEU A 260 6.50 -18.14 25.67
CA LEU A 260 5.47 -17.83 24.67
C LEU A 260 5.52 -18.75 23.45
N GLY A 261 6.52 -19.65 23.36
CA GLY A 261 6.73 -20.49 22.19
C GLY A 261 7.11 -19.68 20.94
N ILE A 262 7.74 -18.53 21.12
CA ILE A 262 8.24 -17.69 20.02
C ILE A 262 9.62 -18.21 19.62
N GLU A 263 9.76 -18.66 18.37
CA GLU A 263 11.07 -18.99 17.83
C GLU A 263 11.90 -17.73 17.62
N TYR A 264 13.17 -17.77 18.10
CA TYR A 264 14.09 -16.65 17.91
C TYR A 264 15.51 -17.11 17.59
N LYS A 265 16.27 -16.25 16.92
CA LYS A 265 17.69 -16.49 16.60
C LYS A 265 18.48 -15.20 16.71
N GLU A 266 19.78 -15.33 16.98
CA GLU A 266 20.71 -14.21 16.92
C GLU A 266 21.20 -13.99 15.49
N LEU A 267 21.18 -12.72 15.06
CA LEU A 267 21.83 -12.30 13.83
C LEU A 267 23.35 -12.31 13.99
N LYS A 268 24.04 -12.73 12.96
CA LYS A 268 25.51 -12.67 12.91
C LYS A 268 25.97 -11.47 12.09
N CYS A 269 27.11 -10.93 12.42
CA CYS A 269 27.74 -9.82 11.68
C CYS A 269 26.94 -8.51 11.73
N THR A 270 26.23 -8.26 12.82
CA THR A 270 25.62 -6.96 13.11
C THR A 270 26.60 -6.05 13.81
N ASN A 271 26.48 -4.73 13.63
CA ASN A 271 27.26 -3.70 14.30
C ASN A 271 26.44 -2.94 15.34
N ASP A 272 25.11 -3.19 15.40
CA ASP A 272 24.18 -2.50 16.27
C ASP A 272 23.07 -3.46 16.76
N TYR A 273 22.35 -3.08 17.80
CA TYR A 273 21.21 -3.84 18.33
C TYR A 273 19.84 -3.36 17.86
N TRP A 274 19.75 -2.22 17.14
CA TRP A 274 18.52 -1.70 16.57
C TRP A 274 18.17 -2.39 15.24
N VAL A 275 17.91 -3.70 15.31
CA VAL A 275 17.80 -4.55 14.11
C VAL A 275 16.64 -4.20 13.21
N ARG A 276 15.58 -3.59 13.75
CA ARG A 276 14.43 -3.11 12.97
C ARG A 276 14.84 -2.14 11.89
N ASP A 277 15.75 -1.24 12.19
CA ASP A 277 16.02 -0.09 11.35
C ASP A 277 16.80 -0.45 10.08
N TYR A 278 17.64 -1.48 10.16
CA TYR A 278 18.47 -1.87 9.02
C TYR A 278 18.07 -3.19 8.34
N MET A 279 17.29 -4.07 9.00
CA MET A 279 16.89 -5.34 8.39
C MET A 279 15.72 -5.18 7.40
N PRO A 280 15.66 -6.00 6.34
CA PRO A 280 14.64 -5.87 5.29
C PRO A 280 13.22 -5.89 5.81
N ILE A 281 12.33 -5.13 5.16
CA ILE A 281 10.89 -5.26 5.38
C ILE A 281 10.35 -6.50 4.64
N GLN A 282 9.46 -7.25 5.28
CA GLN A 282 8.71 -8.32 4.63
C GLN A 282 7.39 -7.79 4.10
N LEU A 283 7.28 -7.73 2.78
CA LEU A 283 6.10 -7.22 2.06
C LEU A 283 5.08 -8.34 1.79
N GLY A 284 5.55 -9.55 1.54
CA GLY A 284 4.73 -10.73 1.29
C GLY A 284 5.38 -11.97 1.89
N LYS A 285 4.69 -13.12 1.85
CA LYS A 285 5.19 -14.38 2.45
C LYS A 285 6.62 -14.73 2.04
N ASP A 286 6.91 -14.56 0.74
CA ASP A 286 8.20 -14.88 0.15
C ASP A 286 8.90 -13.63 -0.40
N GLU A 287 8.45 -12.44 0.02
CA GLU A 287 8.93 -11.17 -0.50
C GLU A 287 9.55 -10.32 0.60
N LEU A 288 10.86 -10.25 0.60
CA LEU A 288 11.66 -9.36 1.43
C LEU A 288 12.26 -8.26 0.56
N LEU A 289 12.20 -7.02 1.01
CA LEU A 289 12.80 -5.85 0.36
C LEU A 289 13.87 -5.24 1.26
N ASN A 290 15.11 -5.26 0.79
CA ASN A 290 16.23 -4.53 1.39
C ASN A 290 16.27 -3.10 0.84
N TYR A 291 16.58 -2.14 1.68
CA TYR A 291 16.68 -0.71 1.36
C TYR A 291 18.07 -0.20 1.76
N HIS A 292 18.38 1.03 1.39
CA HIS A 292 19.63 1.67 1.77
C HIS A 292 19.47 2.30 3.14
N TYR A 293 19.98 1.62 4.20
CA TYR A 293 19.99 2.18 5.55
C TYR A 293 21.18 3.12 5.71
N TYR A 294 20.93 4.41 5.72
CA TYR A 294 21.94 5.46 5.87
C TYR A 294 21.33 6.73 6.48
N PRO A 295 20.82 6.66 7.71
CA PRO A 295 20.04 7.75 8.29
C PRO A 295 20.91 8.96 8.62
N ASN A 296 20.30 10.14 8.51
CA ASN A 296 20.95 11.41 8.76
C ASN A 296 21.40 11.58 10.21
N TYR A 297 20.69 11.00 11.19
CA TYR A 297 21.04 11.10 12.59
C TYR A 297 22.38 10.38 12.90
N LEU A 298 22.67 9.22 12.33
CA LEU A 298 23.97 8.56 12.50
C LEU A 298 25.11 9.38 11.88
N VAL A 299 24.86 10.01 10.72
CA VAL A 299 25.83 10.91 10.08
C VAL A 299 26.10 12.13 10.98
N ASN A 300 25.05 12.72 11.54
CA ASN A 300 25.17 13.90 12.40
C ASN A 300 25.82 13.59 13.76
N MET A 301 25.67 12.36 14.28
CA MET A 301 26.28 11.89 15.53
C MET A 301 27.70 11.32 15.35
N ASP A 302 28.16 11.21 14.09
CA ASP A 302 29.46 10.58 13.74
C ASP A 302 29.52 9.08 14.12
N ASP A 303 28.37 8.38 14.04
CA ASP A 303 28.18 6.96 14.44
C ASP A 303 28.02 6.04 13.21
N ILE A 304 28.61 6.41 12.07
CA ILE A 304 28.48 5.67 10.80
C ILE A 304 29.03 4.24 10.89
N GLU A 305 30.01 3.99 11.77
CA GLU A 305 30.57 2.66 11.98
C GLU A 305 29.58 1.65 12.60
N THR A 306 28.46 2.12 13.18
CA THR A 306 27.38 1.26 13.69
C THR A 306 26.51 0.70 12.57
N ILE A 307 26.60 1.24 11.33
CA ILE A 307 25.84 0.75 10.20
C ILE A 307 26.22 -0.69 9.88
N THR A 308 25.25 -1.58 9.93
CA THR A 308 25.41 -3.01 9.63
C THR A 308 25.39 -3.26 8.11
N ASP A 309 26.33 -4.08 7.62
CA ASP A 309 26.27 -4.61 6.24
C ASP A 309 25.20 -5.72 6.15
N VAL A 310 23.98 -5.32 5.85
CA VAL A 310 22.80 -6.21 5.74
C VAL A 310 23.02 -7.31 4.70
N SER A 311 23.71 -7.01 3.61
CA SER A 311 24.00 -8.02 2.57
C SER A 311 24.88 -9.15 3.12
N LYS A 312 25.77 -8.87 4.07
CA LYS A 312 26.59 -9.89 4.73
C LYS A 312 25.76 -10.72 5.71
N VAL A 313 24.84 -10.08 6.45
CA VAL A 313 23.92 -10.76 7.35
C VAL A 313 23.06 -11.74 6.59
N LEU A 314 22.36 -11.27 5.53
CA LEU A 314 21.44 -12.07 4.71
C LEU A 314 22.14 -13.25 4.02
N ARG A 315 23.34 -13.03 3.47
CA ARG A 315 24.15 -14.12 2.91
C ARG A 315 24.47 -15.20 3.95
N GLY A 316 24.78 -14.78 5.16
CA GLY A 316 25.04 -15.70 6.29
C GLY A 316 23.81 -16.53 6.70
N MET A 317 22.61 -16.02 6.43
CA MET A 317 21.33 -16.68 6.68
C MET A 317 20.83 -17.50 5.47
N GLY A 318 21.41 -17.35 4.29
CA GLY A 318 20.92 -17.96 3.04
C GLY A 318 19.62 -17.32 2.53
N ILE A 319 19.31 -16.09 2.94
CA ILE A 319 18.10 -15.36 2.56
C ILE A 319 18.39 -14.48 1.34
N SER A 320 17.51 -14.57 0.33
CA SER A 320 17.51 -13.71 -0.85
C SER A 320 16.39 -12.67 -0.71
N CYS A 321 16.65 -11.44 -1.09
CA CYS A 321 15.67 -10.36 -1.12
C CYS A 321 15.84 -9.46 -2.36
N SER A 322 14.78 -8.76 -2.73
CA SER A 322 14.85 -7.62 -3.66
C SER A 322 15.52 -6.43 -2.95
N SER A 323 15.92 -5.42 -3.70
CA SER A 323 16.55 -4.23 -3.12
C SER A 323 16.12 -2.96 -3.83
N THR A 324 16.08 -1.87 -3.08
CA THR A 324 15.90 -0.50 -3.58
C THR A 324 17.06 0.39 -3.12
N ASN A 325 17.29 1.48 -3.83
CA ASN A 325 18.29 2.48 -3.46
C ASN A 325 17.71 3.62 -2.61
N LEU A 326 16.45 3.54 -2.24
CA LEU A 326 15.82 4.51 -1.35
C LEU A 326 16.47 4.46 0.02
N ILE A 327 16.77 5.64 0.58
CA ILE A 327 17.22 5.73 1.98
C ILE A 327 15.99 5.64 2.87
N ILE A 328 15.93 4.59 3.67
CA ILE A 328 14.80 4.29 4.55
C ILE A 328 15.34 3.73 5.87
N ASP A 329 14.64 4.03 6.95
CA ASP A 329 14.78 3.38 8.23
C ASP A 329 13.62 2.38 8.40
N GLY A 330 13.90 1.15 8.80
CA GLY A 330 12.87 0.12 8.95
C GLY A 330 11.82 0.45 10.00
N GLY A 331 12.19 1.16 11.08
CA GLY A 331 11.26 1.68 12.07
C GLY A 331 10.29 2.72 11.51
N ASN A 332 10.66 3.37 10.40
CA ASN A 332 9.77 4.29 9.69
C ASN A 332 8.87 3.58 8.64
N MET A 333 8.67 2.29 8.75
CA MET A 333 7.77 1.53 7.88
C MET A 333 6.82 0.67 8.72
N VAL A 334 5.60 1.15 8.96
CA VAL A 334 4.59 0.38 9.69
C VAL A 334 3.52 -0.13 8.72
N PRO A 335 3.43 -1.45 8.50
CA PRO A 335 2.34 -2.04 7.75
C PRO A 335 1.00 -1.83 8.45
N CYS A 336 0.04 -1.21 7.76
CA CYS A 336 -1.30 -0.93 8.26
C CYS A 336 -2.35 -1.30 7.21
N GLY A 337 -3.01 -2.44 7.37
CA GLY A 337 -3.90 -2.97 6.35
C GLY A 337 -3.17 -3.12 5.01
N PRO A 338 -3.63 -2.51 3.91
CA PRO A 338 -2.95 -2.58 2.62
C PRO A 338 -1.88 -1.50 2.41
N TYR A 339 -1.65 -0.64 3.40
CA TYR A 339 -0.77 0.53 3.31
C TYR A 339 0.49 0.33 4.15
N ILE A 340 1.57 1.02 3.76
CA ILE A 340 2.73 1.25 4.62
C ILE A 340 2.64 2.70 5.12
N VAL A 341 2.62 2.90 6.44
CA VAL A 341 2.63 4.24 7.02
C VAL A 341 4.06 4.65 7.33
N MET A 342 4.44 5.82 6.85
CA MET A 342 5.76 6.41 7.06
C MET A 342 5.61 7.86 7.51
N THR A 343 6.56 8.37 8.26
CA THR A 343 6.65 9.81 8.53
C THR A 343 7.25 10.54 7.32
N ASP A 344 7.01 11.83 7.23
CA ASP A 344 7.56 12.68 6.18
C ASP A 344 9.08 12.88 6.25
N LYS A 345 9.74 12.36 7.29
CA LYS A 345 11.20 12.25 7.39
C LYS A 345 11.82 11.59 6.15
N VAL A 346 11.14 10.61 5.54
CA VAL A 346 11.63 9.89 4.34
C VAL A 346 11.98 10.85 3.19
N PHE A 347 11.33 11.99 3.06
CA PHE A 347 11.67 12.99 2.05
C PHE A 347 13.04 13.61 2.31
N SER A 348 13.28 14.03 3.54
CA SER A 348 14.57 14.67 3.94
C SER A 348 15.73 13.69 3.88
N GLU A 349 15.54 12.42 4.25
CA GLU A 349 16.55 11.37 4.11
C GLU A 349 16.99 11.19 2.66
N ASN A 350 16.06 11.24 1.73
CA ASN A 350 16.34 11.14 0.30
C ASN A 350 16.69 12.49 -0.36
N ARG A 351 16.85 13.57 0.42
CA ARG A 351 17.15 14.93 -0.04
C ARG A 351 16.11 15.47 -1.02
N ILE A 352 14.87 15.10 -0.82
CA ILE A 352 13.72 15.50 -1.63
C ILE A 352 12.89 16.50 -0.84
N LYS A 353 12.25 17.41 -1.57
CA LYS A 353 11.32 18.37 -0.96
C LYS A 353 10.11 17.64 -0.38
N LYS A 354 9.71 18.05 0.82
CA LYS A 354 8.47 17.56 1.45
C LYS A 354 7.29 17.68 0.49
N ASP A 355 6.42 16.65 0.49
CA ASP A 355 5.21 16.55 -0.34
C ASP A 355 5.47 16.47 -1.86
N ASP A 356 6.67 16.07 -2.28
CA ASP A 356 6.96 15.80 -3.69
C ASP A 356 6.15 14.59 -4.19
N ALA A 357 5.24 14.85 -5.13
CA ALA A 357 4.31 13.83 -5.63
C ALA A 357 5.01 12.76 -6.49
N ASP A 358 6.07 13.10 -7.19
CA ASP A 358 6.82 12.14 -8.02
C ASP A 358 7.61 11.19 -7.13
N PHE A 359 8.20 11.70 -6.06
CA PHE A 359 8.87 10.87 -5.06
C PHE A 359 7.89 9.98 -4.30
N LYS A 360 6.70 10.49 -3.94
CA LYS A 360 5.64 9.69 -3.34
C LYS A 360 5.23 8.52 -4.26
N ALA A 361 5.07 8.78 -5.55
CA ALA A 361 4.77 7.73 -6.53
C ALA A 361 5.92 6.73 -6.71
N LEU A 362 7.18 7.19 -6.55
CA LEU A 362 8.35 6.31 -6.54
C LEU A 362 8.34 5.40 -5.30
N LEU A 363 8.06 5.94 -4.11
CA LEU A 363 7.91 5.15 -2.88
C LEU A 363 6.86 4.03 -3.07
N ASP A 364 5.65 4.37 -3.53
CA ASP A 364 4.61 3.39 -3.81
C ASP A 364 5.07 2.30 -4.80
N SER A 365 5.80 2.70 -5.82
CA SER A 365 6.30 1.78 -6.85
C SER A 365 7.41 0.85 -6.35
N GLU A 366 8.36 1.37 -5.59
CA GLU A 366 9.50 0.61 -5.06
C GLU A 366 9.06 -0.35 -3.94
N LEU A 367 8.16 0.12 -3.06
CA LEU A 367 7.60 -0.70 -1.98
C LEU A 367 6.48 -1.65 -2.47
N GLY A 368 5.97 -1.48 -3.69
CA GLY A 368 4.88 -2.31 -4.23
C GLY A 368 3.54 -2.12 -3.52
N HIS A 369 3.45 -1.19 -2.57
CA HIS A 369 2.27 -0.87 -1.76
C HIS A 369 2.09 0.64 -1.64
N PRO A 370 0.84 1.13 -1.52
CA PRO A 370 0.60 2.55 -1.32
C PRO A 370 1.10 2.99 0.06
N VAL A 371 1.83 4.09 0.08
CA VAL A 371 2.40 4.67 1.30
C VAL A 371 1.50 5.79 1.80
N ILE A 372 1.20 5.81 3.09
CA ILE A 372 0.58 6.96 3.78
C ILE A 372 1.69 7.73 4.47
N ILE A 373 1.77 9.02 4.18
CA ILE A 373 2.73 9.91 4.84
C ILE A 373 2.03 10.64 5.98
N ILE A 374 2.56 10.49 7.19
CA ILE A 374 2.14 11.26 8.37
C ILE A 374 3.17 12.32 8.71
N PRO A 375 2.77 13.47 9.27
CA PRO A 375 3.72 14.51 9.64
C PRO A 375 4.60 14.09 10.80
N TRP A 376 5.81 14.59 10.82
CA TRP A 376 6.74 14.51 11.93
C TRP A 376 7.46 15.85 12.08
N THR A 377 7.56 16.34 13.30
CA THR A 377 8.31 17.53 13.66
C THR A 377 9.50 17.11 14.53
N PRO A 378 10.74 17.40 14.12
CA PRO A 378 11.91 17.09 14.94
C PRO A 378 11.82 17.80 16.30
N HIS A 379 12.02 17.04 17.36
CA HIS A 379 12.09 17.51 18.74
C HIS A 379 13.44 17.14 19.34
N GLU A 380 13.83 17.80 20.43
CA GLU A 380 15.08 17.44 21.13
C GLU A 380 15.07 15.99 21.61
N ASP A 381 13.87 15.46 21.93
CA ASP A 381 13.67 14.11 22.44
C ASP A 381 13.37 13.08 21.32
N ASP A 382 13.14 13.50 20.08
CA ASP A 382 12.92 12.61 18.92
C ASP A 382 13.62 13.13 17.67
N VAL A 383 14.80 12.61 17.42
CA VAL A 383 15.58 12.84 16.20
C VAL A 383 15.37 11.75 15.15
N TYR A 384 14.70 10.65 15.53
CA TYR A 384 14.53 9.47 14.70
C TYR A 384 13.34 9.59 13.75
N GLY A 385 12.19 10.08 14.24
CA GLY A 385 10.98 10.29 13.46
C GLY A 385 10.44 9.00 12.83
N HIS A 386 10.50 7.89 13.57
CA HIS A 386 10.05 6.58 13.09
C HIS A 386 8.57 6.35 13.38
N SER A 387 7.82 5.93 12.37
CA SER A 387 6.36 5.73 12.48
C SER A 387 5.96 4.64 13.49
N ASP A 388 6.84 3.68 13.79
CA ASP A 388 6.62 2.63 14.81
C ASP A 388 6.68 3.15 16.26
N GLY A 389 7.19 4.37 16.46
CA GLY A 389 7.09 5.13 17.70
C GLY A 389 5.75 5.88 17.86
N PHE A 390 4.92 5.93 16.83
CA PHE A 390 3.66 6.67 16.82
C PHE A 390 2.43 5.78 16.75
N ILE A 391 2.49 4.71 15.95
CA ILE A 391 1.31 3.91 15.60
C ILE A 391 1.59 2.40 15.57
N LYS A 392 0.52 1.62 15.76
CA LYS A 392 0.48 0.17 15.58
C LYS A 392 -0.83 -0.24 14.93
N TRP A 393 -0.78 -1.08 13.92
CA TRP A 393 -1.98 -1.66 13.32
C TRP A 393 -2.56 -2.79 14.19
N CYS A 394 -3.89 -2.79 14.38
CA CYS A 394 -4.60 -3.68 15.29
C CYS A 394 -5.56 -4.65 14.59
N GLY A 395 -5.34 -4.89 13.31
CA GLY A 395 -6.27 -5.69 12.48
C GLY A 395 -7.41 -4.87 11.90
N ASP A 396 -8.01 -5.38 10.85
CA ASP A 396 -9.09 -4.74 10.08
C ASP A 396 -8.71 -3.32 9.63
N ASN A 397 -9.48 -2.32 10.04
CA ASN A 397 -9.20 -0.90 9.78
C ASN A 397 -8.78 -0.13 11.05
N ARG A 398 -8.28 -0.81 12.09
CA ARG A 398 -7.99 -0.19 13.39
C ARG A 398 -6.51 0.09 13.58
N ILE A 399 -6.22 1.28 14.10
CA ILE A 399 -4.88 1.71 14.48
C ILE A 399 -4.88 2.16 15.95
N LEU A 400 -3.92 1.66 16.72
CA LEU A 400 -3.56 2.20 18.03
C LEU A 400 -2.46 3.24 17.82
N MET A 401 -2.67 4.44 18.33
CA MET A 401 -1.68 5.52 18.36
C MET A 401 -1.13 5.69 19.77
N GLY A 402 0.15 6.00 19.88
CA GLY A 402 0.80 6.32 21.15
C GLY A 402 0.20 7.56 21.82
N ASN A 403 0.76 7.97 22.94
CA ASN A 403 0.27 9.11 23.74
C ASN A 403 0.64 10.50 23.16
N HIS A 404 0.87 10.58 21.86
CA HIS A 404 1.39 11.77 21.20
C HIS A 404 0.54 13.02 21.46
N GLY A 405 -0.78 12.87 21.53
CA GLY A 405 -1.69 13.99 21.82
C GLY A 405 -1.69 14.49 23.27
N ASP A 406 -1.01 13.81 24.20
CA ASP A 406 -0.80 14.34 25.54
C ASP A 406 0.28 15.43 25.53
N CYS A 407 1.28 15.31 24.66
CA CYS A 407 2.44 16.20 24.56
C CYS A 407 2.35 17.13 23.34
N TYR A 408 1.92 16.63 22.18
CA TYR A 408 1.90 17.32 20.89
C TYR A 408 0.50 17.23 20.23
N PRO A 409 -0.53 17.90 20.78
CA PRO A 409 -1.94 17.68 20.40
C PRO A 409 -2.25 18.08 18.94
N GLU A 410 -1.58 19.08 18.39
CA GLU A 410 -1.83 19.54 17.01
C GLU A 410 -1.29 18.54 15.98
N GLU A 411 -0.10 18.00 16.23
CA GLU A 411 0.51 16.97 15.38
C GLU A 411 -0.28 15.66 15.47
N ALA A 412 -0.63 15.22 16.67
CA ALA A 412 -1.50 14.07 16.89
C ALA A 412 -2.85 14.18 16.15
N ALA A 413 -3.47 15.35 16.20
CA ALA A 413 -4.71 15.62 15.46
C ALA A 413 -4.51 15.57 13.95
N SER A 414 -3.34 15.98 13.44
CA SER A 414 -2.99 15.88 12.02
C SER A 414 -2.76 14.43 11.58
N ILE A 415 -2.01 13.66 12.37
CA ILE A 415 -1.78 12.23 12.12
C ILE A 415 -3.13 11.50 12.09
N ARG A 416 -3.97 11.69 13.11
CA ARG A 416 -5.31 11.08 13.19
C ARG A 416 -6.15 11.40 11.95
N ARG A 417 -6.25 12.67 11.56
CA ARG A 417 -7.05 13.12 10.41
C ARG A 417 -6.59 12.47 9.11
N ILE A 418 -5.28 12.34 8.92
CA ILE A 418 -4.72 11.67 7.74
C ILE A 418 -5.12 10.21 7.75
N LEU A 419 -4.88 9.46 8.82
CA LEU A 419 -5.21 8.04 8.92
C LEU A 419 -6.71 7.79 8.73
N GLU A 420 -7.58 8.60 9.36
CA GLU A 420 -9.03 8.52 9.20
C GLU A 420 -9.49 8.80 7.76
N SER A 421 -8.80 9.68 7.01
CA SER A 421 -9.10 9.93 5.60
C SER A 421 -8.87 8.71 4.69
N TYR A 422 -8.01 7.79 5.12
CA TYR A 422 -7.80 6.49 4.46
C TYR A 422 -8.77 5.39 4.95
N GLY A 423 -9.64 5.70 5.89
CA GLY A 423 -10.68 4.78 6.40
C GLY A 423 -10.29 4.03 7.66
N PHE A 424 -9.23 4.44 8.35
CA PHE A 424 -8.84 3.84 9.62
C PHE A 424 -9.64 4.42 10.80
N GLU A 425 -9.91 3.58 11.78
CA GLU A 425 -10.41 3.94 13.10
C GLU A 425 -9.21 4.07 14.05
N VAL A 426 -8.92 5.29 14.52
CA VAL A 426 -7.74 5.57 15.34
C VAL A 426 -8.11 5.68 16.81
N THR A 427 -7.58 4.77 17.62
CA THR A 427 -7.62 4.85 19.08
C THR A 427 -6.27 5.33 19.59
N GLU A 428 -6.25 6.35 20.43
CA GLU A 428 -5.03 6.92 20.98
C GLU A 428 -4.89 6.57 22.45
N MET A 429 -3.70 6.14 22.89
CA MET A 429 -3.36 6.04 24.30
C MET A 429 -3.34 7.45 24.90
N ARG A 430 -4.05 7.66 25.99
CA ARG A 430 -4.10 8.94 26.69
C ARG A 430 -3.89 8.70 28.17
N PHE A 431 -2.88 9.38 28.71
CA PHE A 431 -2.55 9.37 30.13
C PHE A 431 -2.99 10.67 30.82
N LYS A 432 -3.26 11.73 30.05
CA LYS A 432 -3.79 12.99 30.56
C LYS A 432 -5.05 12.72 31.40
N ASP A 433 -5.16 13.40 32.52
CA ASP A 433 -6.24 13.24 33.50
C ASP A 433 -6.31 11.86 34.20
N LYS A 434 -5.40 10.94 33.92
CA LYS A 434 -5.30 9.61 34.55
C LYS A 434 -4.12 9.46 35.51
N VAL A 435 -3.04 10.23 35.24
CA VAL A 435 -1.79 10.23 36.01
C VAL A 435 -1.30 11.65 36.19
N SER A 436 -0.39 11.84 37.19
CA SER A 436 0.14 13.17 37.50
C SER A 436 1.20 13.66 36.50
N MET A 437 1.81 12.76 35.73
CA MET A 437 2.83 13.07 34.71
C MET A 437 2.48 12.44 33.36
N PRO A 438 1.47 12.97 32.64
CA PRO A 438 0.97 12.36 31.39
C PRO A 438 2.00 12.36 30.24
N CYS A 439 2.99 13.23 30.28
CA CYS A 439 4.09 13.32 29.32
C CYS A 439 5.41 12.80 29.94
N TYR A 440 5.35 11.68 30.66
CA TYR A 440 6.57 11.03 31.12
C TYR A 440 7.44 10.65 29.91
N GLU A 441 8.73 10.90 30.01
CA GLU A 441 9.68 10.78 28.88
C GLU A 441 9.67 9.44 28.12
N LEU A 442 9.28 8.34 28.81
CA LEU A 442 9.23 7.01 28.20
C LEU A 442 7.81 6.54 27.81
N ASN A 443 6.75 7.35 28.00
CA ASN A 443 5.38 6.92 27.68
C ASN A 443 5.17 6.62 26.20
N TRP A 444 5.95 7.20 25.31
CA TRP A 444 5.95 6.89 23.89
C TRP A 444 6.30 5.43 23.60
N ALA A 445 7.16 4.83 24.41
CA ALA A 445 7.69 3.49 24.16
C ALA A 445 6.65 2.37 24.32
N TYR A 446 5.51 2.62 24.97
CA TYR A 446 4.47 1.62 25.08
C TYR A 446 3.91 1.17 23.73
N ILE A 447 3.88 2.04 22.70
CA ILE A 447 3.42 1.67 21.35
C ILE A 447 4.45 0.82 20.59
N ASN A 448 5.73 0.92 20.96
CA ASN A 448 6.84 0.22 20.33
C ASN A 448 7.03 -1.21 20.92
N PHE A 449 5.91 -1.91 21.17
CA PHE A 449 5.91 -3.29 21.63
C PHE A 449 6.21 -4.28 20.49
N LEU A 450 6.72 -5.46 20.82
CA LEU A 450 6.89 -6.56 19.89
C LEU A 450 5.63 -7.42 19.84
N GLN A 451 5.12 -7.63 18.62
CA GLN A 451 4.08 -8.63 18.34
C GLN A 451 4.63 -9.72 17.41
N VAL A 452 4.33 -10.98 17.73
CA VAL A 452 4.65 -12.16 16.90
C VAL A 452 3.43 -13.07 16.92
N GLY A 453 2.73 -13.15 15.80
CA GLY A 453 1.44 -13.82 15.76
C GLY A 453 0.46 -13.25 16.81
N LYS A 454 -0.01 -14.10 17.70
CA LYS A 454 -0.90 -13.71 18.81
C LYS A 454 -0.18 -13.37 20.13
N ASN A 455 1.13 -13.31 20.14
CA ASN A 455 1.89 -12.97 21.32
C ASN A 455 2.39 -11.52 21.25
N ILE A 456 2.22 -10.78 22.33
CA ILE A 456 2.69 -9.40 22.50
C ILE A 456 3.60 -9.34 23.73
N ILE A 457 4.77 -8.77 23.56
CA ILE A 457 5.67 -8.40 24.67
C ILE A 457 5.70 -6.88 24.72
N MET A 458 5.17 -6.29 25.80
CA MET A 458 5.12 -4.85 25.99
C MET A 458 6.21 -4.36 26.96
N PRO A 459 6.81 -3.19 26.71
CA PRO A 459 7.71 -2.57 27.64
C PRO A 459 6.97 -2.10 28.90
N ILE A 460 7.61 -2.14 30.05
CA ILE A 460 7.17 -1.49 31.29
C ILE A 460 8.33 -0.75 31.96
N PHE A 461 7.99 0.23 32.79
CA PHE A 461 8.94 1.18 33.39
C PHE A 461 8.79 1.28 34.90
N ASP A 462 7.97 0.42 35.54
CA ASP A 462 7.62 0.41 36.96
C ASP A 462 6.98 1.73 37.41
N ILE A 463 5.99 2.16 36.63
CA ILE A 463 5.19 3.38 36.83
C ILE A 463 3.69 3.08 36.69
N PRO A 464 2.79 3.94 37.23
CA PRO A 464 1.33 3.72 37.16
C PRO A 464 0.78 3.60 35.74
N GLU A 465 1.44 4.23 34.77
CA GLU A 465 1.09 4.21 33.35
C GLU A 465 1.17 2.82 32.72
N ASP A 466 2.02 1.93 33.23
CA ASP A 466 2.16 0.54 32.75
C ASP A 466 0.80 -0.19 32.70
N ALA A 467 0.00 -0.05 33.77
CA ALA A 467 -1.31 -0.69 33.86
C ALA A 467 -2.32 -0.08 32.87
N ILE A 468 -2.24 1.23 32.66
CA ILE A 468 -3.12 1.94 31.71
C ILE A 468 -2.76 1.57 30.28
N ALA A 469 -1.47 1.55 29.93
CA ALA A 469 -0.98 1.14 28.62
C ALA A 469 -1.38 -0.31 28.32
N GLN A 470 -1.26 -1.21 29.30
CA GLN A 470 -1.71 -2.60 29.14
C GLN A 470 -3.20 -2.69 28.82
N GLN A 471 -4.07 -1.87 29.44
CA GLN A 471 -5.49 -1.85 29.14
C GLN A 471 -5.77 -1.41 27.69
N TYR A 472 -5.06 -0.40 27.19
CA TYR A 472 -5.18 0.03 25.80
C TYR A 472 -4.76 -1.08 24.83
N ILE A 473 -3.60 -1.70 25.07
CA ILE A 473 -3.10 -2.81 24.23
C ILE A 473 -4.06 -4.00 24.29
N GLN A 474 -4.54 -4.41 25.49
CA GLN A 474 -5.49 -5.53 25.61
C GLN A 474 -6.81 -5.25 24.92
N THR A 475 -7.29 -4.00 24.94
CA THR A 475 -8.52 -3.60 24.22
C THR A 475 -8.32 -3.62 22.71
N ALA A 476 -7.16 -3.16 22.24
CA ALA A 476 -6.82 -3.16 20.82
C ALA A 476 -6.59 -4.57 20.26
N PHE A 477 -6.02 -5.47 21.09
CA PHE A 477 -5.65 -6.85 20.76
C PHE A 477 -6.30 -7.86 21.71
N PRO A 478 -7.64 -8.03 21.68
CA PRO A 478 -8.38 -8.83 22.66
C PRO A 478 -7.99 -10.32 22.65
N ASP A 479 -7.57 -10.85 21.50
CA ASP A 479 -7.21 -12.25 21.32
C ASP A 479 -5.70 -12.53 21.48
N CYS A 480 -4.91 -11.51 21.86
CA CYS A 480 -3.49 -11.65 22.04
C CYS A 480 -3.09 -11.95 23.49
N ASN A 481 -2.04 -12.74 23.64
CA ASN A 481 -1.40 -13.04 24.91
C ASN A 481 -0.34 -11.99 25.19
N ILE A 482 -0.61 -11.11 26.16
CA ILE A 482 0.29 -10.00 26.51
C ILE A 482 1.21 -10.40 27.68
N ARG A 483 2.49 -10.16 27.51
CA ARG A 483 3.52 -10.26 28.56
C ARG A 483 4.26 -8.93 28.66
N GLN A 484 4.87 -8.70 29.81
CA GLN A 484 5.57 -7.47 30.14
C GLN A 484 7.05 -7.74 30.35
N ILE A 485 7.88 -6.78 29.99
CA ILE A 485 9.32 -6.78 30.31
C ILE A 485 9.75 -5.37 30.71
N GLU A 486 10.45 -5.30 31.84
CA GLU A 486 11.07 -4.04 32.27
C GLU A 486 12.25 -3.72 31.34
N MET A 487 12.29 -2.48 30.79
CA MET A 487 13.35 -2.06 29.88
C MET A 487 13.65 -0.56 29.92
N LYS A 488 13.52 0.05 31.08
CA LYS A 488 13.70 1.48 31.30
C LYS A 488 15.03 2.03 30.77
N GLU A 489 16.12 1.31 30.99
CA GLU A 489 17.46 1.79 30.60
C GLU A 489 17.65 1.75 29.07
N ILE A 490 17.11 0.74 28.38
CA ILE A 490 17.18 0.65 26.91
C ILE A 490 16.28 1.70 26.27
N ALA A 491 15.07 1.91 26.82
CA ALA A 491 14.13 2.87 26.24
C ALA A 491 14.66 4.32 26.25
N LYS A 492 15.56 4.64 27.17
CA LYS A 492 16.25 5.95 27.22
C LYS A 492 17.21 6.16 26.04
N GLU A 493 17.66 5.08 25.40
CA GLU A 493 18.51 5.14 24.19
C GLU A 493 17.68 5.39 22.90
N GLY A 494 16.36 5.60 23.02
CA GLY A 494 15.48 6.02 21.92
C GLY A 494 14.76 4.91 21.17
N GLY A 495 14.73 3.68 21.68
CA GLY A 495 14.02 2.54 21.10
C GLY A 495 13.43 1.59 22.12
N ALA A 496 12.46 0.75 21.69
CA ALA A 496 11.92 -0.30 22.54
C ALA A 496 11.89 -1.66 21.80
N LEU A 497 11.02 -2.56 22.19
CA LEU A 497 11.05 -3.95 21.73
C LEU A 497 10.90 -4.13 20.22
N HIS A 498 10.10 -3.31 19.57
CA HIS A 498 9.95 -3.37 18.12
C HIS A 498 11.24 -2.99 17.40
N CYS A 499 11.91 -1.93 17.86
CA CYS A 499 13.20 -1.48 17.31
C CYS A 499 14.32 -2.52 17.52
N LEU A 500 14.30 -3.25 18.66
CA LEU A 500 15.29 -4.29 18.98
C LEU A 500 15.12 -5.59 18.22
N SER A 501 14.04 -5.75 17.47
CA SER A 501 13.65 -7.03 16.89
C SER A 501 13.30 -6.93 15.40
N TRP A 502 13.64 -7.97 14.68
CA TRP A 502 13.20 -8.19 13.31
C TRP A 502 12.33 -9.44 13.28
N ASN A 503 11.02 -9.25 13.36
CA ASN A 503 10.04 -10.33 13.27
C ASN A 503 9.63 -10.54 11.82
N VAL A 504 9.62 -11.81 11.40
CA VAL A 504 9.30 -12.23 10.04
C VAL A 504 8.48 -13.51 10.04
N TYR A 505 7.84 -13.78 8.95
CA TYR A 505 7.31 -15.10 8.63
C TYR A 505 8.39 -15.92 7.91
N LEU A 506 8.74 -17.06 8.43
CA LEU A 506 9.53 -18.08 7.72
C LEU A 506 8.67 -19.34 7.61
N PRO A 507 8.59 -19.94 6.40
CA PRO A 507 7.90 -21.23 6.25
C PRO A 507 8.57 -22.28 7.13
N GLU A 508 7.75 -23.10 7.78
CA GLU A 508 8.26 -24.28 8.50
C GLU A 508 9.03 -25.15 7.50
N HIS A 509 10.26 -25.50 7.82
CA HIS A 509 11.01 -26.47 7.02
C HIS A 509 10.34 -27.82 7.19
N GLU A 510 9.73 -28.35 6.09
CA GLU A 510 9.25 -29.72 6.01
C GLU A 510 10.39 -30.75 6.20
#